data_5ba99000b5ed79485fecf5b8f021a2b0
#
_entry.id   5ba99000b5ed79485fecf5b8f021a2b0
#
_cell.length_a   1.000
_cell.length_b   1.000
_cell.length_c   1.000
_cell.angle_alpha   90.00
_cell.angle_beta   90.00
_cell.angle_gamma   90.00
#
_symmetry.space_group_name_H-M   'P 1'
#
loop_
_entity.id
_entity.type
_entity.pdbx_description
1 polymer ?
#
loop_
_entity_poly.entity_id
_entity_poly.type
_entity_poly.pdbx_seq_one_letter_code
_entity_poly.pdbx_strand_id
1 'polypeptide(L)'
;VGKKDLSPGVVLIRRARALLIGTTVLWGLSFPLLRGLELVQKANAPAVSDAALACADVAIRFALAMLFLLPIYGRELARVDWREWSQAIGLALFAAGGLYLQTLGLAWTDASVAAFLTQLYTLIVPLIVAVRDRRFPSLRVIVACVMVLVGAALLSPGLLRHFSLGPGELVIILSTLFMASQIVWVERPLYAENRAGVVTLIMFAILAGIFAAGYFTVGGTAHAARQLFGTPVL
;
A
#
# COMPACT_ATOMS: atom_id res chain seq x y z
N VAL A 1 9.22 -35.11 28.14
CA VAL A 1 8.59 -33.77 27.98
C VAL A 1 7.75 -33.86 26.72
N GLY A 2 6.41 -34.06 26.89
CA GLY A 2 5.48 -34.29 25.79
C GLY A 2 5.32 -33.02 24.92
N LYS A 3 5.50 -33.16 23.62
CA LYS A 3 5.00 -32.19 22.63
C LYS A 3 3.47 -32.09 22.82
N LYS A 4 2.99 -30.99 23.41
CA LYS A 4 1.57 -30.65 23.35
C LYS A 4 1.24 -30.43 21.87
N ASP A 5 0.58 -31.37 21.24
CA ASP A 5 -0.01 -31.19 19.92
C ASP A 5 -1.01 -30.03 20.03
N LEU A 6 -0.61 -28.86 19.50
CA LEU A 6 -1.44 -27.67 19.45
C LEU A 6 -2.61 -27.99 18.51
N SER A 7 -3.83 -27.70 18.93
CA SER A 7 -5.01 -27.86 18.05
C SER A 7 -4.79 -27.16 16.70
N PRO A 8 -5.28 -27.69 15.57
CA PRO A 8 -5.09 -27.14 14.23
C PRO A 8 -5.41 -25.63 14.15
N GLY A 9 -6.42 -25.17 14.90
CA GLY A 9 -6.78 -23.76 14.99
C GLY A 9 -5.69 -22.88 15.63
N VAL A 10 -5.01 -23.37 16.65
CA VAL A 10 -3.92 -22.60 17.31
C VAL A 10 -2.70 -22.48 16.38
N VAL A 11 -2.40 -23.49 15.58
CA VAL A 11 -1.31 -23.46 14.59
C VAL A 11 -1.64 -22.44 13.50
N LEU A 12 -2.89 -22.42 13.01
CA LEU A 12 -3.34 -21.46 11.99
C LEU A 12 -3.26 -20.02 12.49
N ILE A 13 -3.71 -19.76 13.72
CA ILE A 13 -3.65 -18.42 14.34
C ILE A 13 -2.19 -17.97 14.50
N ARG A 14 -1.28 -18.85 14.93
CA ARG A 14 0.14 -18.52 15.06
C ARG A 14 0.77 -18.16 13.72
N ARG A 15 0.47 -18.95 12.66
CA ARG A 15 0.94 -18.65 11.29
C ARG A 15 0.40 -17.33 10.78
N ALA A 16 -0.89 -17.06 10.94
CA ALA A 16 -1.50 -15.80 10.55
C ALA A 16 -0.85 -14.59 11.27
N ARG A 17 -0.62 -14.70 12.59
CA ARG A 17 0.07 -13.65 13.36
C ARG A 17 1.51 -13.44 12.88
N ALA A 18 2.27 -14.50 12.64
CA ALA A 18 3.64 -14.38 12.14
C ALA A 18 3.70 -13.72 10.75
N LEU A 19 2.77 -14.07 9.85
CA LEU A 19 2.64 -13.44 8.54
C LEU A 19 2.29 -11.95 8.67
N LEU A 20 1.35 -11.59 9.54
CA LEU A 20 0.98 -10.20 9.79
C LEU A 20 2.17 -9.39 10.31
N ILE A 21 2.91 -9.91 11.30
CA ILE A 21 4.11 -9.23 11.82
C ILE A 21 5.15 -9.06 10.72
N GLY A 22 5.44 -10.13 9.96
CA GLY A 22 6.39 -10.07 8.85
C GLY A 22 5.99 -9.05 7.78
N THR A 23 4.73 -9.04 7.39
CA THR A 23 4.19 -8.06 6.43
C THR A 23 4.31 -6.63 6.96
N THR A 24 4.02 -6.40 8.24
CA THR A 24 4.12 -5.07 8.87
C THR A 24 5.56 -4.57 8.87
N VAL A 25 6.53 -5.44 9.21
CA VAL A 25 7.97 -5.10 9.19
C VAL A 25 8.41 -4.75 7.76
N LEU A 26 8.06 -5.58 6.77
CA LEU A 26 8.40 -5.33 5.37
C LEU A 26 7.76 -4.04 4.85
N TRP A 27 6.52 -3.77 5.23
CA TRP A 27 5.83 -2.53 4.88
C TRP A 27 6.52 -1.31 5.48
N GLY A 28 6.89 -1.37 6.78
CA GLY A 28 7.61 -0.29 7.45
C GLY A 28 8.97 0.00 6.80
N LEU A 29 9.72 -1.04 6.44
CA LEU A 29 11.01 -0.91 5.74
C LEU A 29 10.86 -0.35 4.32
N SER A 30 9.69 -0.47 3.70
CA SER A 30 9.47 0.03 2.34
C SER A 30 9.59 1.56 2.24
N PHE A 31 9.21 2.33 3.25
CA PHE A 31 9.27 3.79 3.22
C PHE A 31 10.69 4.34 3.05
N PRO A 32 11.68 4.00 3.91
CA PRO A 32 13.04 4.48 3.75
C PRO A 32 13.70 3.94 2.47
N LEU A 33 13.39 2.70 2.07
CA LEU A 33 13.93 2.13 0.83
C LEU A 33 13.39 2.86 -0.40
N LEU A 34 12.10 3.16 -0.46
CA LEU A 34 11.49 3.92 -1.55
C LEU A 34 12.03 5.34 -1.60
N ARG A 35 12.19 5.98 -0.45
CA ARG A 35 12.79 7.32 -0.40
C ARG A 35 14.22 7.32 -0.89
N GLY A 36 15.01 6.33 -0.49
CA GLY A 36 16.39 6.15 -0.99
C GLY A 36 16.44 5.92 -2.50
N LEU A 37 15.57 5.07 -3.03
CA LEU A 37 15.46 4.82 -4.47
C LEU A 37 15.10 6.09 -5.24
N GLU A 38 14.10 6.83 -4.77
CA GLU A 38 13.66 8.09 -5.38
C GLU A 38 14.78 9.13 -5.47
N LEU A 39 15.58 9.27 -4.39
CA LEU A 39 16.73 10.19 -4.38
C LEU A 39 17.77 9.79 -5.43
N VAL A 40 18.07 8.50 -5.58
CA VAL A 40 19.00 7.99 -6.60
C VAL A 40 18.45 8.22 -8.00
N GLN A 41 17.17 7.90 -8.22
CA GLN A 41 16.52 8.11 -9.52
C GLN A 41 16.51 9.59 -9.91
N LYS A 42 16.25 10.47 -8.96
CA LYS A 42 16.25 11.92 -9.19
C LYS A 42 17.64 12.45 -9.53
N ALA A 43 18.69 11.88 -8.93
CA ALA A 43 20.07 12.18 -9.29
C ALA A 43 20.43 11.69 -10.70
N ASN A 44 19.96 10.52 -11.11
CA ASN A 44 20.24 9.94 -12.42
C ASN A 44 19.42 10.57 -13.56
N ALA A 45 18.21 11.04 -13.26
CA ALA A 45 17.28 11.60 -14.25
C ALA A 45 16.56 12.85 -13.70
N PRO A 46 17.28 13.95 -13.47
CA PRO A 46 16.74 15.16 -12.81
C PRO A 46 15.60 15.84 -13.58
N ALA A 47 15.50 15.58 -14.88
CA ALA A 47 14.43 16.12 -15.74
C ALA A 47 13.10 15.38 -15.62
N VAL A 48 13.06 14.21 -14.95
CA VAL A 48 11.84 13.44 -14.77
C VAL A 48 11.01 14.04 -13.63
N SER A 49 9.73 14.25 -13.88
CA SER A 49 8.81 14.79 -12.87
C SER A 49 8.56 13.80 -11.72
N ASP A 50 8.27 14.32 -10.52
CA ASP A 50 7.92 13.50 -9.35
C ASP A 50 6.73 12.58 -9.63
N ALA A 51 5.76 13.05 -10.41
CA ALA A 51 4.61 12.26 -10.84
C ALA A 51 5.01 11.07 -11.72
N ALA A 52 5.97 11.27 -12.65
CA ALA A 52 6.46 10.19 -13.49
C ALA A 52 7.30 9.20 -12.69
N LEU A 53 8.14 9.65 -11.76
CA LEU A 53 8.86 8.79 -10.82
C LEU A 53 7.90 7.93 -10.01
N ALA A 54 6.88 8.54 -9.41
CA ALA A 54 5.86 7.81 -8.65
C ALA A 54 5.16 6.73 -9.48
N CYS A 55 4.81 7.05 -10.74
CA CYS A 55 4.21 6.07 -11.64
C CYS A 55 5.18 4.94 -11.99
N ALA A 56 6.44 5.24 -12.29
CA ALA A 56 7.45 4.23 -12.62
C ALA A 56 7.70 3.26 -11.47
N ASP A 57 7.85 3.79 -10.25
CA ASP A 57 8.09 2.99 -9.05
C ASP A 57 6.93 2.04 -8.74
N VAL A 58 5.71 2.54 -8.79
CA VAL A 58 4.54 1.70 -8.54
C VAL A 58 4.37 0.66 -9.65
N ALA A 59 4.54 1.03 -10.93
CA ALA A 59 4.42 0.12 -12.06
C ALA A 59 5.38 -1.07 -11.94
N ILE A 60 6.67 -0.83 -11.69
CA ILE A 60 7.67 -1.88 -11.56
C ILE A 60 7.43 -2.77 -10.35
N ARG A 61 7.10 -2.19 -9.20
CA ARG A 61 6.81 -2.97 -7.98
C ARG A 61 5.69 -3.98 -8.22
N PHE A 62 4.60 -3.54 -8.82
CA PHE A 62 3.46 -4.43 -9.06
C PHE A 62 3.66 -5.35 -10.25
N ALA A 63 4.43 -4.96 -11.28
CA ALA A 63 4.85 -5.87 -12.34
C ALA A 63 5.71 -7.02 -11.80
N LEU A 64 6.69 -6.73 -10.95
CA LEU A 64 7.53 -7.76 -10.31
C LEU A 64 6.70 -8.66 -9.39
N ALA A 65 5.80 -8.09 -8.58
CA ALA A 65 4.92 -8.84 -7.73
C ALA A 65 3.95 -9.74 -8.52
N MET A 66 3.41 -9.24 -9.63
CA MET A 66 2.60 -10.02 -10.57
C MET A 66 3.40 -11.18 -11.16
N LEU A 67 4.63 -10.94 -11.64
CA LEU A 67 5.49 -11.98 -12.20
C LEU A 67 5.82 -13.07 -11.17
N PHE A 68 5.97 -12.71 -9.91
CA PHE A 68 6.18 -13.67 -8.82
C PHE A 68 4.94 -14.53 -8.52
N LEU A 69 3.74 -13.95 -8.59
CA LEU A 69 2.49 -14.68 -8.33
C LEU A 69 1.99 -15.47 -9.55
N LEU A 70 2.38 -15.08 -10.76
CA LEU A 70 1.91 -15.69 -12.00
C LEU A 70 2.16 -17.20 -12.09
N PRO A 71 3.33 -17.76 -11.73
CA PRO A 71 3.53 -19.22 -11.75
C PRO A 71 2.68 -19.97 -10.74
N ILE A 72 2.25 -19.31 -9.65
CA ILE A 72 1.46 -19.91 -8.57
C ILE A 72 -0.03 -19.94 -8.94
N TYR A 73 -0.57 -18.81 -9.39
CA TYR A 73 -2.02 -18.62 -9.60
C TYR A 73 -2.42 -18.45 -11.05
N GLY A 74 -1.47 -18.38 -11.99
CA GLY A 74 -1.76 -18.08 -13.41
C GLY A 74 -2.70 -19.11 -14.07
N ARG A 75 -2.60 -20.40 -13.68
CA ARG A 75 -3.50 -21.45 -14.20
C ARG A 75 -4.95 -21.24 -13.77
N GLU A 76 -5.17 -20.57 -12.64
CA GLU A 76 -6.50 -20.34 -12.10
C GLU A 76 -7.19 -19.14 -12.78
N LEU A 77 -6.45 -18.29 -13.52
CA LEU A 77 -7.02 -17.16 -14.26
C LEU A 77 -8.08 -17.58 -15.29
N ALA A 78 -7.94 -18.79 -15.85
CA ALA A 78 -8.91 -19.33 -16.80
C ALA A 78 -10.29 -19.62 -16.18
N ARG A 79 -10.40 -19.61 -14.85
CA ARG A 79 -11.63 -19.95 -14.10
C ARG A 79 -12.10 -18.81 -13.21
N VAL A 80 -11.69 -17.57 -13.53
CA VAL A 80 -12.06 -16.37 -12.77
C VAL A 80 -13.51 -16.03 -13.04
N ASP A 81 -14.28 -15.78 -11.98
CA ASP A 81 -15.66 -15.33 -12.09
C ASP A 81 -15.78 -13.80 -12.01
N TRP A 82 -17.01 -13.31 -12.25
CA TRP A 82 -17.28 -11.86 -12.20
C TRP A 82 -17.07 -11.23 -10.82
N ARG A 83 -17.29 -11.99 -9.75
CA ARG A 83 -17.10 -11.48 -8.38
C ARG A 83 -15.63 -11.24 -8.08
N GLU A 84 -14.75 -12.13 -8.51
CA GLU A 84 -13.29 -11.99 -8.37
C GLU A 84 -12.77 -10.81 -9.20
N TRP A 85 -13.25 -10.65 -10.45
CA TRP A 85 -12.94 -9.49 -11.28
C TRP A 85 -13.42 -8.19 -10.63
N SER A 86 -14.65 -8.11 -10.17
CA SER A 86 -15.21 -6.94 -9.51
C SER A 86 -14.43 -6.56 -8.26
N GLN A 87 -14.04 -7.55 -7.45
CA GLN A 87 -13.21 -7.32 -6.27
C GLN A 87 -11.84 -6.77 -6.66
N ALA A 88 -11.17 -7.41 -7.61
CA ALA A 88 -9.81 -7.03 -8.04
C ALA A 88 -9.78 -5.62 -8.65
N ILE A 89 -10.75 -5.28 -9.51
CA ILE A 89 -10.86 -3.95 -10.10
C ILE A 89 -11.08 -2.89 -9.01
N GLY A 90 -12.02 -3.11 -8.08
CA GLY A 90 -12.26 -2.16 -7.00
C GLY A 90 -11.04 -1.97 -6.11
N LEU A 91 -10.35 -3.07 -5.73
CA LEU A 91 -9.11 -3.01 -4.98
C LEU A 91 -8.02 -2.26 -5.74
N ALA A 92 -7.88 -2.51 -7.07
CA ALA A 92 -6.89 -1.84 -7.89
C ALA A 92 -7.14 -0.34 -8.01
N LEU A 93 -8.41 0.09 -8.18
CA LEU A 93 -8.76 1.52 -8.29
C LEU A 93 -8.47 2.28 -6.99
N PHE A 94 -8.88 1.72 -5.84
CA PHE A 94 -8.56 2.33 -4.55
C PHE A 94 -7.06 2.32 -4.28
N ALA A 95 -6.37 1.20 -4.56
CA ALA A 95 -4.92 1.12 -4.41
C ALA A 95 -4.21 2.10 -5.34
N ALA A 96 -4.65 2.26 -6.59
CA ALA A 96 -4.03 3.19 -7.54
C ALA A 96 -4.08 4.63 -7.02
N GLY A 97 -5.25 5.10 -6.56
CA GLY A 97 -5.38 6.43 -5.96
C GLY A 97 -4.52 6.58 -4.70
N GLY A 98 -4.59 5.63 -3.79
CA GLY A 98 -3.83 5.66 -2.53
C GLY A 98 -2.32 5.63 -2.75
N LEU A 99 -1.82 4.70 -3.56
CA LEU A 99 -0.39 4.54 -3.81
C LEU A 99 0.21 5.70 -4.60
N TYR A 100 -0.50 6.21 -5.62
CA TYR A 100 -0.04 7.38 -6.37
C TYR A 100 0.14 8.59 -5.46
N LEU A 101 -0.89 8.93 -4.68
CA LEU A 101 -0.84 10.06 -3.75
C LEU A 101 0.21 9.83 -2.67
N GLN A 102 0.33 8.63 -2.11
CA GLN A 102 1.33 8.31 -1.10
C GLN A 102 2.75 8.45 -1.64
N THR A 103 3.04 7.90 -2.83
CA THR A 103 4.38 7.98 -3.42
C THR A 103 4.71 9.41 -3.82
N LEU A 104 3.75 10.15 -4.40
CA LEU A 104 3.92 11.55 -4.72
C LEU A 104 4.16 12.42 -3.46
N GLY A 105 3.38 12.19 -2.41
CA GLY A 105 3.56 12.90 -1.14
C GLY A 105 4.89 12.57 -0.46
N LEU A 106 5.39 11.33 -0.58
CA LEU A 106 6.70 10.93 -0.07
C LEU A 106 7.85 11.69 -0.73
N ALA A 107 7.71 12.10 -2.00
CA ALA A 107 8.69 12.95 -2.67
C ALA A 107 8.87 14.33 -2.00
N TRP A 108 7.82 14.81 -1.33
CA TRP A 108 7.74 16.17 -0.78
C TRP A 108 7.80 16.24 0.75
N THR A 109 7.91 15.10 1.44
CA THR A 109 7.99 15.03 2.91
C THR A 109 8.98 13.97 3.39
N ASP A 110 9.28 13.98 4.68
CA ASP A 110 10.16 12.98 5.28
C ASP A 110 9.49 11.61 5.37
N ALA A 111 10.27 10.53 5.16
CA ALA A 111 9.79 9.16 5.20
C ALA A 111 9.13 8.80 6.55
N SER A 112 9.64 9.32 7.67
CA SER A 112 9.08 9.11 9.00
C SER A 112 7.72 9.79 9.17
N VAL A 113 7.58 11.03 8.64
CA VAL A 113 6.32 11.77 8.63
C VAL A 113 5.30 11.09 7.73
N ALA A 114 5.72 10.68 6.52
CA ALA A 114 4.88 9.93 5.60
C ALA A 114 4.35 8.63 6.21
N ALA A 115 5.23 7.86 6.87
CA ALA A 115 4.86 6.63 7.55
C ALA A 115 3.86 6.88 8.69
N PHE A 116 4.07 7.95 9.48
CA PHE A 116 3.13 8.36 10.52
C PHE A 116 1.75 8.71 9.95
N LEU A 117 1.71 9.62 8.97
CA LEU A 117 0.46 10.10 8.40
C LEU A 117 -0.31 8.97 7.71
N THR A 118 0.38 8.03 7.09
CA THR A 118 -0.25 6.84 6.49
C THR A 118 -1.03 6.04 7.54
N GLN A 119 -0.57 5.97 8.81
CA GLN A 119 -1.29 5.24 9.86
C GLN A 119 -2.68 5.83 10.19
N LEU A 120 -3.00 7.04 9.74
CA LEU A 120 -4.32 7.64 9.93
C LEU A 120 -5.44 6.78 9.33
N TYR A 121 -5.16 5.91 8.35
CA TYR A 121 -6.18 4.98 7.84
C TYR A 121 -6.74 4.07 8.95
N THR A 122 -5.96 3.78 9.99
CA THR A 122 -6.42 2.96 11.13
C THR A 122 -7.55 3.62 11.92
N LEU A 123 -7.66 4.96 11.86
CA LEU A 123 -8.79 5.72 12.41
C LEU A 123 -9.95 5.80 11.41
N ILE A 124 -9.61 6.00 10.14
CA ILE A 124 -10.61 6.23 9.08
C ILE A 124 -11.42 4.94 8.85
N VAL A 125 -10.80 3.77 8.89
CA VAL A 125 -11.50 2.48 8.70
C VAL A 125 -12.64 2.29 9.72
N PRO A 126 -12.40 2.34 11.06
CA PRO A 126 -13.48 2.24 12.02
C PRO A 126 -14.54 3.34 11.88
N LEU A 127 -14.15 4.54 11.47
CA LEU A 127 -15.07 5.64 11.23
C LEU A 127 -16.01 5.35 10.05
N ILE A 128 -15.46 4.87 8.92
CA ILE A 128 -16.28 4.46 7.77
C ILE A 128 -17.24 3.34 8.15
N VAL A 129 -16.77 2.33 8.90
CA VAL A 129 -17.60 1.21 9.37
C VAL A 129 -18.68 1.71 10.31
N ALA A 130 -18.35 2.62 11.24
CA ALA A 130 -19.31 3.20 12.18
C ALA A 130 -20.43 3.96 11.46
N VAL A 131 -20.07 4.76 10.44
CA VAL A 131 -21.06 5.49 9.62
C VAL A 131 -21.91 4.52 8.81
N ARG A 132 -21.29 3.52 8.16
CA ARG A 132 -22.00 2.50 7.36
C ARG A 132 -22.99 1.70 8.20
N ASP A 133 -22.56 1.24 9.37
CA ASP A 133 -23.35 0.35 10.23
C ASP A 133 -24.20 1.13 11.24
N ARG A 134 -24.12 2.49 11.22
CA ARG A 134 -24.80 3.40 12.16
C ARG A 134 -24.58 3.03 13.63
N ARG A 135 -23.35 2.60 13.96
CA ARG A 135 -22.95 2.18 15.31
C ARG A 135 -21.62 2.81 15.68
N PHE A 136 -21.51 3.32 16.89
CA PHE A 136 -20.24 3.84 17.40
C PHE A 136 -19.21 2.71 17.57
N PRO A 137 -17.92 2.97 17.26
CA PRO A 137 -16.85 2.02 17.52
C PRO A 137 -16.79 1.66 19.00
N SER A 138 -16.43 0.42 19.30
CA SER A 138 -16.26 0.02 20.71
C SER A 138 -15.11 0.80 21.36
N LEU A 139 -15.19 1.01 22.68
CA LEU A 139 -14.13 1.70 23.42
C LEU A 139 -12.74 1.07 23.22
N ARG A 140 -12.69 -0.25 23.05
CA ARG A 140 -11.44 -0.98 22.76
C ARG A 140 -10.81 -0.53 21.44
N VAL A 141 -11.61 -0.33 20.40
CA VAL A 141 -11.15 0.15 19.09
C VAL A 141 -10.64 1.60 19.22
N ILE A 142 -11.38 2.45 19.93
CA ILE A 142 -10.98 3.85 20.16
C ILE A 142 -9.64 3.91 20.89
N VAL A 143 -9.48 3.14 21.98
CA VAL A 143 -8.22 3.07 22.74
C VAL A 143 -7.08 2.57 21.86
N ALA A 144 -7.28 1.51 21.06
CA ALA A 144 -6.27 0.99 20.14
C ALA A 144 -5.86 2.04 19.10
N CYS A 145 -6.79 2.78 18.53
CA CYS A 145 -6.52 3.87 17.60
C CYS A 145 -5.66 4.98 18.23
N VAL A 146 -6.03 5.41 19.45
CA VAL A 146 -5.26 6.41 20.19
C VAL A 146 -3.85 5.93 20.48
N MET A 147 -3.69 4.67 20.91
CA MET A 147 -2.37 4.08 21.16
C MET A 147 -1.49 4.05 19.88
N VAL A 148 -2.07 3.72 18.73
CA VAL A 148 -1.35 3.74 17.44
C VAL A 148 -0.89 5.16 17.11
N LEU A 149 -1.75 6.16 17.25
CA LEU A 149 -1.41 7.56 17.00
C LEU A 149 -0.31 8.07 17.93
N VAL A 150 -0.43 7.79 19.22
CA VAL A 150 0.58 8.19 20.21
C VAL A 150 1.93 7.50 19.90
N GLY A 151 1.91 6.19 19.63
CA GLY A 151 3.12 5.44 19.27
C GLY A 151 3.78 5.99 18.01
N ALA A 152 3.00 6.27 16.99
CA ALA A 152 3.51 6.83 15.74
C ALA A 152 4.04 8.28 15.91
N ALA A 153 3.36 9.11 16.73
CA ALA A 153 3.82 10.47 17.05
C ALA A 153 5.15 10.47 17.79
N LEU A 154 5.36 9.54 18.73
CA LEU A 154 6.63 9.39 19.44
C LEU A 154 7.79 8.99 18.51
N LEU A 155 7.51 8.26 17.45
CA LEU A 155 8.51 7.86 16.44
C LEU A 155 8.82 8.98 15.44
N SER A 156 8.04 10.05 15.42
CA SER A 156 8.21 11.18 14.49
C SER A 156 8.39 12.51 15.24
N PRO A 157 9.51 12.69 15.96
CA PRO A 157 9.72 13.88 16.80
C PRO A 157 9.77 15.20 16.00
N GLY A 158 10.09 15.16 14.71
CA GLY A 158 10.02 16.32 13.81
C GLY A 158 8.59 16.85 13.65
N LEU A 159 7.60 15.96 13.60
CA LEU A 159 6.19 16.35 13.50
C LEU A 159 5.70 17.09 14.76
N LEU A 160 6.21 16.72 15.94
CA LEU A 160 5.84 17.35 17.21
C LEU A 160 6.48 18.73 17.40
N ARG A 161 7.61 18.98 16.77
CA ARG A 161 8.35 20.26 16.89
C ARG A 161 7.91 21.30 15.89
N HIS A 162 7.53 20.90 14.68
CA HIS A 162 7.12 21.77 13.58
C HIS A 162 5.92 21.19 12.87
N PHE A 163 4.74 21.29 13.52
CA PHE A 163 3.49 20.86 12.89
C PHE A 163 3.10 21.88 11.80
N SER A 164 3.71 21.76 10.63
CA SER A 164 3.28 22.47 9.43
C SER A 164 2.76 21.43 8.44
N LEU A 165 1.48 21.54 8.09
CA LEU A 165 0.91 20.73 7.02
C LEU A 165 1.33 21.35 5.69
N GLY A 166 2.41 20.86 5.12
CA GLY A 166 2.82 21.17 3.76
C GLY A 166 2.01 20.39 2.72
N PRO A 167 2.23 20.64 1.42
CA PRO A 167 1.55 19.96 0.35
C PRO A 167 1.77 18.43 0.37
N GLY A 168 2.97 17.97 0.76
CA GLY A 168 3.30 16.54 0.85
C GLY A 168 2.46 15.81 1.89
N GLU A 169 2.34 16.40 3.10
CA GLU A 169 1.55 15.85 4.19
C GLU A 169 0.06 15.78 3.84
N LEU A 170 -0.48 16.82 3.20
CA LEU A 170 -1.88 16.85 2.77
C LEU A 170 -2.17 15.77 1.74
N VAL A 171 -1.28 15.55 0.78
CA VAL A 171 -1.40 14.51 -0.24
C VAL A 171 -1.36 13.12 0.39
N ILE A 172 -0.50 12.89 1.40
CA ILE A 172 -0.44 11.61 2.13
C ILE A 172 -1.72 11.41 2.95
N ILE A 173 -2.23 12.42 3.64
CA ILE A 173 -3.51 12.33 4.36
C ILE A 173 -4.65 11.96 3.39
N LEU A 174 -4.69 12.57 2.21
CA LEU A 174 -5.68 12.23 1.20
C LEU A 174 -5.54 10.76 0.73
N SER A 175 -4.30 10.25 0.62
CA SER A 175 -4.06 8.85 0.24
C SER A 175 -4.67 7.86 1.24
N THR A 176 -4.76 8.22 2.52
CA THR A 176 -5.31 7.35 3.57
C THR A 176 -6.81 7.08 3.40
N LEU A 177 -7.56 7.99 2.77
CA LEU A 177 -8.97 7.77 2.45
C LEU A 177 -9.13 6.66 1.42
N PHE A 178 -8.28 6.62 0.41
CA PHE A 178 -8.26 5.56 -0.59
C PHE A 178 -7.87 4.21 0.05
N MET A 179 -6.84 4.19 0.89
CA MET A 179 -6.41 2.99 1.60
C MET A 179 -7.50 2.45 2.55
N ALA A 180 -8.14 3.33 3.30
CA ALA A 180 -9.26 2.95 4.16
C ALA A 180 -10.43 2.39 3.34
N SER A 181 -10.75 3.01 2.21
CA SER A 181 -11.79 2.53 1.30
C SER A 181 -11.45 1.17 0.70
N GLN A 182 -10.19 0.90 0.38
CA GLN A 182 -9.71 -0.40 -0.09
C GLN A 182 -9.94 -1.50 0.95
N ILE A 183 -9.64 -1.23 2.23
CA ILE A 183 -9.86 -2.19 3.33
C ILE A 183 -11.35 -2.50 3.47
N VAL A 184 -12.20 -1.46 3.49
CA VAL A 184 -13.65 -1.65 3.57
C VAL A 184 -14.22 -2.37 2.35
N TRP A 185 -13.60 -2.18 1.17
CA TRP A 185 -13.99 -2.89 -0.05
C TRP A 185 -13.71 -4.39 0.05
N VAL A 186 -12.55 -4.79 0.58
CA VAL A 186 -12.17 -6.21 0.70
C VAL A 186 -13.05 -6.96 1.70
N GLU A 187 -13.56 -6.28 2.73
CA GLU A 187 -14.39 -6.87 3.78
C GLU A 187 -15.86 -7.11 3.40
N ARG A 188 -16.26 -6.82 2.15
CA ARG A 188 -17.63 -7.04 1.72
C ARG A 188 -18.00 -8.53 1.75
N PRO A 189 -19.14 -8.91 2.33
CA PRO A 189 -19.58 -10.31 2.40
C PRO A 189 -19.68 -10.99 1.03
N LEU A 190 -19.94 -10.19 -0.02
CA LEU A 190 -19.99 -10.67 -1.42
C LEU A 190 -18.70 -11.34 -1.87
N TYR A 191 -17.56 -10.98 -1.27
CA TYR A 191 -16.22 -11.43 -1.64
C TYR A 191 -15.61 -12.47 -0.71
N ALA A 192 -16.37 -12.94 0.30
CA ALA A 192 -15.86 -13.85 1.33
C ALA A 192 -15.34 -15.19 0.79
N GLU A 193 -15.90 -15.67 -0.31
CA GLU A 193 -15.53 -16.95 -0.93
C GLU A 193 -14.54 -16.81 -2.08
N ASN A 194 -14.13 -15.58 -2.44
CA ASN A 194 -13.22 -15.34 -3.54
C ASN A 194 -11.82 -15.87 -3.22
N ARG A 195 -11.14 -16.36 -4.25
CA ARG A 195 -9.74 -16.83 -4.14
C ARG A 195 -8.79 -15.64 -4.03
N ALA A 196 -8.35 -15.34 -2.81
CA ALA A 196 -7.52 -14.17 -2.52
C ALA A 196 -6.25 -14.07 -3.39
N GLY A 197 -5.57 -15.18 -3.67
CA GLY A 197 -4.37 -15.19 -4.52
C GLY A 197 -4.64 -14.79 -5.96
N VAL A 198 -5.75 -15.24 -6.54
CA VAL A 198 -6.18 -14.90 -7.90
C VAL A 198 -6.59 -13.43 -7.98
N VAL A 199 -7.40 -12.97 -7.03
CA VAL A 199 -7.80 -11.55 -6.92
C VAL A 199 -6.58 -10.64 -6.81
N THR A 200 -5.59 -11.03 -5.99
CA THR A 200 -4.35 -10.26 -5.82
C THR A 200 -3.53 -10.23 -7.11
N LEU A 201 -3.42 -11.36 -7.83
CA LEU A 201 -2.71 -11.41 -9.11
C LEU A 201 -3.35 -10.46 -10.13
N ILE A 202 -4.68 -10.48 -10.26
CA ILE A 202 -5.42 -9.58 -11.16
C ILE A 202 -5.24 -8.12 -10.74
N MET A 203 -5.36 -7.81 -9.45
CA MET A 203 -5.14 -6.47 -8.91
C MET A 203 -3.73 -5.95 -9.26
N PHE A 204 -2.70 -6.77 -9.10
CA PHE A 204 -1.32 -6.39 -9.43
C PHE A 204 -1.12 -6.14 -10.92
N ALA A 205 -1.74 -6.96 -11.78
CA ALA A 205 -1.70 -6.75 -13.23
C ALA A 205 -2.36 -5.42 -13.63
N ILE A 206 -3.51 -5.12 -13.04
CA ILE A 206 -4.23 -3.84 -13.28
C ILE A 206 -3.40 -2.66 -12.80
N LEU A 207 -2.83 -2.73 -11.59
CA LEU A 207 -1.98 -1.66 -11.04
C LEU A 207 -0.74 -1.43 -11.91
N ALA A 208 -0.02 -2.49 -12.28
CA ALA A 208 1.13 -2.38 -13.17
C ALA A 208 0.74 -1.71 -14.50
N GLY A 209 -0.39 -2.09 -15.09
CA GLY A 209 -0.91 -1.50 -16.32
C GLY A 209 -1.29 -0.03 -16.18
N ILE A 210 -2.06 0.34 -15.14
CA ILE A 210 -2.47 1.72 -14.87
C ILE A 210 -1.25 2.63 -14.70
N PHE A 211 -0.29 2.22 -13.89
CA PHE A 211 0.88 3.04 -13.58
C PHE A 211 1.89 3.07 -14.73
N ALA A 212 2.03 1.98 -15.52
CA ALA A 212 2.81 2.00 -16.73
C ALA A 212 2.22 2.96 -17.77
N ALA A 213 0.91 2.94 -17.97
CA ALA A 213 0.23 3.92 -18.84
C ALA A 213 0.35 5.34 -18.26
N GLY A 214 0.13 5.50 -16.95
CA GLY A 214 0.25 6.77 -16.24
C GLY A 214 1.64 7.41 -16.41
N TYR A 215 2.71 6.63 -16.37
CA TYR A 215 4.06 7.10 -16.59
C TYR A 215 4.20 7.89 -17.91
N PHE A 216 3.69 7.35 -19.00
CA PHE A 216 3.75 8.02 -20.30
C PHE A 216 2.83 9.23 -20.39
N THR A 217 1.70 9.24 -19.71
CA THR A 217 0.76 10.38 -19.73
C THR A 217 1.28 11.58 -18.95
N VAL A 218 2.12 11.38 -17.91
CA VAL A 218 2.72 12.47 -17.11
C VAL A 218 4.12 12.90 -17.61
N GLY A 219 4.44 12.59 -18.86
CA GLY A 219 5.66 13.06 -19.53
C GLY A 219 6.85 12.11 -19.40
N GLY A 220 6.65 10.88 -18.92
CA GLY A 220 7.68 9.85 -18.94
C GLY A 220 8.02 9.40 -20.38
N THR A 221 9.30 9.14 -20.62
CA THR A 221 9.78 8.66 -21.93
C THR A 221 10.49 7.32 -21.78
N ALA A 222 10.54 6.53 -22.88
CA ALA A 222 11.29 5.26 -22.87
C ALA A 222 12.80 5.48 -22.61
N HIS A 223 13.35 6.62 -23.02
CA HIS A 223 14.74 6.98 -22.75
C HIS A 223 14.93 7.25 -21.24
N ALA A 224 14.08 8.06 -20.63
CA ALA A 224 14.11 8.33 -19.19
C ALA A 224 13.91 7.05 -18.36
N ALA A 225 13.00 6.16 -18.78
CA ALA A 225 12.82 4.88 -18.11
C ALA A 225 14.11 4.05 -18.06
N ARG A 226 14.88 4.03 -19.16
CA ARG A 226 16.19 3.34 -19.18
C ARG A 226 17.21 3.98 -18.24
N GLN A 227 17.19 5.29 -18.08
CA GLN A 227 18.06 5.99 -17.13
C GLN A 227 17.68 5.73 -15.67
N LEU A 228 16.37 5.66 -15.35
CA LEU A 228 15.88 5.39 -14.01
C LEU A 228 16.29 4.00 -13.50
N PHE A 229 16.30 3.03 -14.39
CA PHE A 229 16.57 1.62 -14.05
C PHE A 229 17.89 1.11 -14.65
N GLY A 230 18.66 1.99 -15.30
CA GLY A 230 20.01 1.72 -15.75
C GLY A 230 21.00 1.62 -14.57
N THR A 231 22.18 1.07 -14.83
CA THR A 231 23.27 1.06 -13.84
C THR A 231 23.59 2.49 -13.43
N PRO A 232 23.77 2.76 -12.12
CA PRO A 232 24.21 4.08 -11.69
C PRO A 232 25.52 4.41 -12.41
N VAL A 233 25.56 5.60 -13.00
CA VAL A 233 26.81 6.17 -13.47
C VAL A 233 27.62 6.45 -12.20
N LEU A 234 28.64 5.61 -11.94
CA LEU A 234 29.62 5.80 -10.88
C LEU A 234 30.48 7.04 -11.18
#